data_a7f5b5e0daf264865371b20fa9db29d2
#
_entry.id   a7f5b5e0daf264865371b20fa9db29d2
#
_cell.length_a   1.000
_cell.length_b   1.000
_cell.length_c   1.000
_cell.angle_alpha   90.00
_cell.angle_beta   90.00
_cell.angle_gamma   90.00
#
_symmetry.space_group_name_H-M   'P 1'
#
loop_
_entity.id
_entity.type
_entity.pdbx_description
1 polymer ?
#
loop_
_entity_poly.entity_id
_entity_poly.type
_entity_poly.pdbx_seq_one_letter_code
_entity_poly.pdbx_strand_id
1 'polypeptide(L)'
;MAFFNKKKEQTPRTEAKRSVAVECLDYLHDIVYLLAVILLVLTFCFRVVIVSGSSMFSTLVDGDYLLLINNPLCGELEQGDIVVASMDRFRDSEAIVKRVIATEGQTVDIDFRQGIVYVDGVALEEDYIYTPTHLSEGMEFPLVVEEGCLFLMGDNRGDSRDSRAPEIGQVDEREILGRAVFLLMPGTGTGEYTVERDLGRIGGLN
;
A
#
# COMPACT_ATOMS: atom_id res chain seq x y z
N MET A 1 56.98 -67.22 -1.31
CA MET A 1 55.74 -66.53 -0.88
C MET A 1 55.50 -65.34 -1.83
N ALA A 2 54.59 -65.52 -2.79
CA ALA A 2 54.27 -64.49 -3.77
C ALA A 2 52.95 -63.82 -3.40
N PHE A 3 53.00 -62.55 -3.07
CA PHE A 3 51.76 -61.74 -2.79
C PHE A 3 51.14 -61.27 -4.12
N PHE A 4 50.04 -61.86 -4.47
CA PHE A 4 49.17 -61.41 -5.57
C PHE A 4 48.45 -60.10 -5.17
N ASN A 5 48.87 -58.98 -5.78
CA ASN A 5 48.20 -57.70 -5.66
C ASN A 5 47.07 -57.61 -6.69
N LYS A 6 45.83 -57.81 -6.24
CA LYS A 6 44.64 -57.78 -7.08
C LYS A 6 44.24 -56.32 -7.28
N LYS A 7 44.67 -55.72 -8.40
CA LYS A 7 44.21 -54.39 -8.85
C LYS A 7 42.70 -54.45 -9.13
N LYS A 8 41.91 -53.75 -8.34
CA LYS A 8 40.48 -53.53 -8.61
C LYS A 8 40.35 -52.69 -9.89
N GLU A 9 39.92 -53.26 -10.98
CA GLU A 9 39.44 -52.58 -12.17
C GLU A 9 38.22 -51.76 -11.78
N GLN A 10 38.35 -50.45 -11.81
CA GLN A 10 37.22 -49.56 -11.76
C GLN A 10 36.54 -49.54 -13.15
N THR A 11 35.41 -50.18 -13.24
CA THR A 11 34.53 -50.09 -14.39
C THR A 11 34.12 -48.59 -14.60
N PRO A 12 34.33 -48.02 -15.81
CA PRO A 12 33.91 -46.67 -16.07
C PRO A 12 32.37 -46.62 -15.97
N ARG A 13 31.87 -45.78 -15.08
CA ARG A 13 30.44 -45.46 -15.04
C ARG A 13 30.08 -44.80 -16.38
N THR A 14 29.40 -45.56 -17.22
CA THR A 14 28.79 -45.04 -18.45
C THR A 14 27.73 -44.02 -18.04
N GLU A 15 28.05 -42.71 -18.17
CA GLU A 15 27.06 -41.69 -18.07
C GLU A 15 26.03 -41.91 -19.18
N ALA A 16 24.87 -42.46 -18.82
CA ALA A 16 23.76 -42.62 -19.73
C ALA A 16 23.37 -41.18 -20.21
N LYS A 17 23.52 -40.89 -21.51
CA LYS A 17 23.03 -39.65 -22.13
C LYS A 17 21.57 -39.50 -21.77
N ARG A 18 21.24 -38.50 -20.94
CA ARG A 18 19.86 -38.14 -20.64
C ARG A 18 19.15 -37.87 -21.97
N SER A 19 17.94 -38.41 -22.11
CA SER A 19 17.12 -38.14 -23.28
C SER A 19 16.78 -36.63 -23.29
N VAL A 20 16.84 -35.99 -24.46
CA VAL A 20 16.47 -34.58 -24.65
C VAL A 20 15.07 -34.26 -24.06
N ALA A 21 14.17 -35.25 -24.11
CA ALA A 21 12.84 -35.11 -23.51
C ALA A 21 12.89 -34.97 -21.98
N VAL A 22 13.81 -35.66 -21.30
CA VAL A 22 14.00 -35.57 -19.84
C VAL A 22 14.59 -34.21 -19.48
N GLU A 23 15.56 -33.71 -20.24
CA GLU A 23 16.14 -32.38 -20.02
C GLU A 23 15.10 -31.29 -20.24
N CYS A 24 14.26 -31.40 -21.27
CA CYS A 24 13.15 -30.45 -21.49
C CYS A 24 12.13 -30.46 -20.33
N LEU A 25 11.84 -31.66 -19.77
CA LEU A 25 10.94 -31.75 -18.61
C LEU A 25 11.55 -31.14 -17.35
N ASP A 26 12.85 -31.31 -17.12
CA ASP A 26 13.58 -30.70 -16.01
C ASP A 26 13.53 -29.17 -16.12
N TYR A 27 13.80 -28.58 -17.31
CA TYR A 27 13.67 -27.14 -17.52
C TYR A 27 12.24 -26.62 -17.33
N LEU A 28 11.25 -27.36 -17.82
CA LEU A 28 9.85 -27.00 -17.64
C LEU A 28 9.47 -26.99 -16.15
N HIS A 29 9.92 -28.00 -15.40
CA HIS A 29 9.74 -28.07 -13.95
C HIS A 29 10.35 -26.85 -13.24
N ASP A 30 11.59 -26.49 -13.58
CA ASP A 30 12.29 -25.35 -12.99
C ASP A 30 11.56 -24.03 -13.28
N ILE A 31 11.05 -23.84 -14.51
CA ILE A 31 10.26 -22.67 -14.89
C ILE A 31 8.96 -22.61 -14.10
N VAL A 32 8.23 -23.72 -14.00
CA VAL A 32 6.98 -23.80 -13.23
C VAL A 32 7.21 -23.50 -11.76
N TYR A 33 8.28 -24.08 -11.18
CA TYR A 33 8.64 -23.81 -9.80
C TYR A 33 9.00 -22.33 -9.57
N LEU A 34 9.81 -21.75 -10.44
CA LEU A 34 10.18 -20.33 -10.38
C LEU A 34 8.93 -19.43 -10.45
N LEU A 35 8.03 -19.70 -11.41
CA LEU A 35 6.77 -18.95 -11.54
C LEU A 35 5.89 -19.11 -10.29
N ALA A 36 5.81 -20.30 -9.71
CA ALA A 36 5.05 -20.53 -8.48
C ALA A 36 5.61 -19.71 -7.31
N VAL A 37 6.94 -19.66 -7.17
CA VAL A 37 7.61 -18.86 -6.13
C VAL A 37 7.37 -17.37 -6.36
N ILE A 38 7.49 -16.89 -7.59
CA ILE A 38 7.22 -15.48 -7.94
C ILE A 38 5.78 -15.13 -7.60
N LEU A 39 4.79 -15.93 -8.01
CA LEU A 39 3.38 -15.69 -7.70
C LEU A 39 3.11 -15.67 -6.20
N LEU A 40 3.73 -16.59 -5.46
CA LEU A 40 3.62 -16.64 -4.01
C LEU A 40 4.16 -15.35 -3.38
N VAL A 41 5.36 -14.92 -3.77
CA VAL A 41 5.97 -13.67 -3.28
C VAL A 41 5.07 -12.47 -3.62
N LEU A 42 4.62 -12.34 -4.88
CA LEU A 42 3.76 -11.25 -5.30
C LEU A 42 2.45 -11.21 -4.49
N THR A 43 1.85 -12.37 -4.22
CA THR A 43 0.60 -12.45 -3.46
C THR A 43 0.77 -12.00 -2.00
N PHE A 44 1.93 -12.30 -1.38
CA PHE A 44 2.19 -11.92 0.01
C PHE A 44 2.70 -10.48 0.15
N CYS A 45 3.47 -10.00 -0.83
CA CYS A 45 4.10 -8.67 -0.74
C CYS A 45 3.19 -7.55 -1.22
N PHE A 46 2.36 -7.83 -2.21
CA PHE A 46 1.59 -6.79 -2.90
C PHE A 46 0.10 -7.10 -2.96
N ARG A 47 -0.68 -6.02 -3.01
CA ARG A 47 -2.12 -6.07 -3.24
C ARG A 47 -2.53 -5.01 -4.25
N VAL A 48 -3.49 -5.32 -5.10
CA VAL A 48 -4.13 -4.33 -5.97
C VAL A 48 -5.48 -3.97 -5.37
N VAL A 49 -5.76 -2.68 -5.25
CA VAL A 49 -7.05 -2.15 -4.83
C VAL A 49 -7.58 -1.15 -5.83
N ILE A 50 -8.90 -0.98 -5.84
CA ILE A 50 -9.57 0.02 -6.67
C ILE A 50 -10.07 1.11 -5.73
N VAL A 51 -9.76 2.37 -6.05
CA VAL A 51 -10.26 3.53 -5.32
C VAL A 51 -11.76 3.65 -5.57
N SER A 52 -12.52 3.82 -4.49
CA SER A 52 -13.95 4.09 -4.54
C SER A 52 -14.25 5.40 -3.83
N GLY A 53 -14.91 6.32 -4.53
CA GLY A 53 -15.30 7.63 -4.03
C GLY A 53 -14.30 8.74 -4.32
N SER A 54 -14.59 9.91 -3.75
CA SER A 54 -13.98 11.20 -4.07
C SER A 54 -13.06 11.75 -3.00
N SER A 55 -12.93 11.05 -1.87
CA SER A 55 -12.23 11.59 -0.68
C SER A 55 -10.75 11.91 -0.88
N MET A 56 -10.11 11.35 -1.88
CA MET A 56 -8.71 11.58 -2.25
C MET A 56 -8.54 12.43 -3.53
N PHE A 57 -9.64 13.00 -4.06
CA PHE A 57 -9.58 13.91 -5.19
C PHE A 57 -8.79 15.18 -4.78
N SER A 58 -7.88 15.69 -5.53
CA SER A 58 -7.44 15.45 -6.91
C SER A 58 -6.28 14.43 -7.07
N THR A 59 -5.70 13.96 -5.98
CA THR A 59 -4.56 13.01 -6.01
C THR A 59 -4.99 11.67 -6.60
N LEU A 60 -6.09 11.11 -6.09
CA LEU A 60 -6.67 9.86 -6.58
C LEU A 60 -8.13 10.08 -6.99
N VAL A 61 -8.53 9.34 -7.99
CA VAL A 61 -9.85 9.45 -8.62
C VAL A 61 -10.57 8.11 -8.50
N ASP A 62 -11.90 8.15 -8.38
CA ASP A 62 -12.73 6.94 -8.37
C ASP A 62 -12.45 6.07 -9.59
N GLY A 63 -12.21 4.77 -9.36
CA GLY A 63 -11.78 3.82 -10.39
C GLY A 63 -10.28 3.74 -10.63
N ASP A 64 -9.44 4.48 -9.89
CA ASP A 64 -7.98 4.32 -9.92
C ASP A 64 -7.59 2.93 -9.38
N TYR A 65 -6.67 2.24 -10.07
CA TYR A 65 -6.08 0.98 -9.59
C TYR A 65 -4.74 1.26 -8.94
N LEU A 66 -4.63 0.94 -7.65
CA LEU A 66 -3.43 1.15 -6.85
C LEU A 66 -2.71 -0.16 -6.57
N LEU A 67 -1.39 -0.11 -6.61
CA LEU A 67 -0.53 -1.15 -6.07
C LEU A 67 -0.18 -0.77 -4.62
N LEU A 68 -0.49 -1.67 -3.70
CA LEU A 68 -0.11 -1.55 -2.29
C LEU A 68 1.06 -2.48 -2.00
N ILE A 69 1.95 -2.03 -1.10
CA ILE A 69 2.81 -2.90 -0.31
C ILE A 69 2.01 -3.29 0.93
N ASN A 70 1.90 -4.58 1.22
CA ASN A 70 1.15 -5.07 2.39
C ASN A 70 1.80 -4.58 3.69
N ASN A 71 0.97 -4.28 4.71
CA ASN A 71 1.40 -3.67 5.97
C ASN A 71 2.67 -4.28 6.59
N PRO A 72 2.84 -5.61 6.74
CA PRO A 72 4.05 -6.18 7.33
C PRO A 72 5.35 -5.83 6.61
N LEU A 73 5.27 -5.30 5.38
CA LEU A 73 6.40 -4.97 4.52
C LEU A 73 6.54 -3.48 4.22
N CYS A 74 5.58 -2.64 4.69
CA CYS A 74 5.60 -1.20 4.44
C CYS A 74 6.78 -0.46 5.11
N GLY A 75 7.38 -1.06 6.16
CA GLY A 75 8.27 -0.34 7.06
C GLY A 75 7.49 0.65 7.93
N GLU A 76 8.18 1.64 8.48
CA GLU A 76 7.54 2.72 9.22
C GLU A 76 6.71 3.59 8.26
N LEU A 77 5.51 3.97 8.71
CA LEU A 77 4.64 4.88 7.97
C LEU A 77 4.98 6.32 8.34
N GLU A 78 5.11 7.16 7.33
CA GLU A 78 5.53 8.54 7.49
C GLU A 78 4.43 9.51 7.06
N GLN A 79 4.53 10.74 7.53
CA GLN A 79 3.68 11.84 7.09
C GLN A 79 3.75 11.98 5.55
N GLY A 80 2.59 12.05 4.92
CA GLY A 80 2.47 12.12 3.45
C GLY A 80 2.15 10.77 2.78
N ASP A 81 2.43 9.63 3.43
CA ASP A 81 2.12 8.32 2.88
C ASP A 81 0.61 8.16 2.61
N ILE A 82 0.27 7.58 1.47
CA ILE A 82 -1.12 7.20 1.16
C ILE A 82 -1.32 5.75 1.60
N VAL A 83 -2.26 5.53 2.49
CA VAL A 83 -2.53 4.22 3.08
C VAL A 83 -3.97 3.76 2.82
N VAL A 84 -4.16 2.46 2.83
CA VAL A 84 -5.49 1.83 2.83
C VAL A 84 -5.71 1.23 4.20
N ALA A 85 -6.77 1.67 4.88
CA ALA A 85 -7.17 1.20 6.20
C ALA A 85 -8.51 0.49 6.15
N SER A 86 -8.72 -0.49 7.01
CA SER A 86 -10.01 -1.17 7.20
C SER A 86 -10.28 -1.34 8.68
N MET A 87 -11.36 -0.75 9.15
CA MET A 87 -11.72 -0.68 10.56
C MET A 87 -13.09 -1.30 10.79
N ASP A 88 -13.20 -2.25 11.72
CA ASP A 88 -14.46 -2.91 12.04
C ASP A 88 -15.55 -1.93 12.56
N ARG A 89 -15.12 -0.81 13.14
CA ARG A 89 -15.99 0.25 13.66
C ARG A 89 -16.57 1.17 12.59
N PHE A 90 -16.14 1.04 11.32
CA PHE A 90 -16.55 1.92 10.24
C PHE A 90 -17.12 1.14 9.04
N ARG A 91 -18.37 1.42 8.67
CA ARG A 91 -19.05 0.91 7.47
C ARG A 91 -18.84 -0.58 7.19
N ASP A 92 -19.07 -1.43 8.18
CA ASP A 92 -18.92 -2.90 8.05
C ASP A 92 -17.53 -3.31 7.52
N SER A 93 -16.47 -2.66 8.02
CA SER A 93 -15.06 -2.90 7.61
C SER A 93 -14.74 -2.48 6.16
N GLU A 94 -15.51 -1.55 5.58
CA GLU A 94 -15.16 -0.99 4.27
C GLU A 94 -13.77 -0.36 4.30
N ALA A 95 -12.94 -0.74 3.33
CA ALA A 95 -11.60 -0.18 3.23
C ALA A 95 -11.65 1.27 2.72
N ILE A 96 -10.91 2.16 3.39
CA ILE A 96 -10.77 3.56 3.01
C ILE A 96 -9.34 3.88 2.59
N VAL A 97 -9.19 4.78 1.62
CA VAL A 97 -7.89 5.30 1.19
C VAL A 97 -7.74 6.69 1.76
N LYS A 98 -6.65 6.96 2.49
CA LYS A 98 -6.38 8.25 3.14
C LYS A 98 -4.87 8.53 3.14
N ARG A 99 -4.53 9.80 3.43
CA ARG A 99 -3.14 10.23 3.63
C ARG A 99 -2.82 10.30 5.12
N VAL A 100 -1.62 9.86 5.47
CA VAL A 100 -1.04 10.04 6.82
C VAL A 100 -0.70 11.51 7.01
N ILE A 101 -1.31 12.13 7.99
CA ILE A 101 -1.08 13.53 8.37
C ILE A 101 -0.13 13.62 9.55
N ALA A 102 -0.29 12.70 10.51
CA ALA A 102 0.58 12.63 11.67
C ALA A 102 0.69 11.19 12.16
N THR A 103 1.82 10.88 12.78
CA THR A 103 2.16 9.59 13.39
C THR A 103 2.18 9.70 14.91
N GLU A 104 2.40 8.60 15.60
CA GLU A 104 2.40 8.53 17.06
C GLU A 104 3.25 9.64 17.73
N GLY A 105 2.74 10.19 18.82
CA GLY A 105 3.38 11.22 19.62
C GLY A 105 3.28 12.63 19.05
N GLN A 106 2.93 12.81 17.79
CA GLN A 106 2.77 14.12 17.16
C GLN A 106 1.44 14.77 17.57
N THR A 107 1.44 16.09 17.64
CA THR A 107 0.25 16.88 17.95
C THR A 107 -0.36 17.46 16.69
N VAL A 108 -1.61 17.12 16.41
CA VAL A 108 -2.39 17.70 15.30
C VAL A 108 -3.25 18.85 15.85
N ASP A 109 -3.23 19.98 15.18
CA ASP A 109 -4.16 21.09 15.40
C ASP A 109 -4.71 21.59 14.05
N ILE A 110 -5.95 22.10 14.04
CA ILE A 110 -6.60 22.56 12.81
C ILE A 110 -7.27 23.93 13.05
N ASP A 111 -6.82 24.93 12.32
CA ASP A 111 -7.55 26.17 12.20
C ASP A 111 -8.60 26.09 11.08
N PHE A 112 -9.82 25.71 11.43
CA PHE A 112 -10.93 25.58 10.48
C PHE A 112 -11.36 26.91 9.86
N ARG A 113 -10.99 28.06 10.43
CA ARG A 113 -11.30 29.36 9.84
C ARG A 113 -10.35 29.67 8.69
N GLN A 114 -9.07 29.39 8.87
CA GLN A 114 -8.06 29.57 7.85
C GLN A 114 -7.95 28.35 6.92
N GLY A 115 -8.44 27.18 7.38
CA GLY A 115 -8.36 25.92 6.65
C GLY A 115 -6.96 25.28 6.68
N ILE A 116 -6.16 25.57 7.72
CA ILE A 116 -4.77 25.18 7.84
C ILE A 116 -4.66 24.05 8.88
N VAL A 117 -3.90 23.00 8.53
CA VAL A 117 -3.54 21.90 9.45
C VAL A 117 -2.13 22.14 9.97
N TYR A 118 -1.95 21.94 11.26
CA TYR A 118 -0.65 22.04 11.95
C TYR A 118 -0.28 20.68 12.53
N VAL A 119 0.99 20.32 12.41
CA VAL A 119 1.58 19.18 13.11
C VAL A 119 2.76 19.68 13.94
N ASP A 120 2.74 19.40 15.25
CA ASP A 120 3.70 19.90 16.22
C ASP A 120 3.88 21.42 16.19
N GLY A 121 2.77 22.13 15.90
CA GLY A 121 2.73 23.59 15.82
C GLY A 121 3.29 24.18 14.51
N VAL A 122 3.68 23.36 13.53
CA VAL A 122 4.15 23.75 12.21
C VAL A 122 3.02 23.57 11.20
N ALA A 123 2.68 24.63 10.45
CA ALA A 123 1.69 24.55 9.38
C ALA A 123 2.19 23.60 8.27
N LEU A 124 1.35 22.69 7.84
CA LEU A 124 1.66 21.79 6.73
C LEU A 124 1.65 22.52 5.39
N GLU A 125 2.60 22.20 4.54
CA GLU A 125 2.58 22.54 3.12
C GLU A 125 1.78 21.47 2.37
N GLU A 126 0.56 21.82 1.92
CA GLU A 126 -0.42 20.84 1.42
C GLU A 126 -0.83 21.18 -0.03
N ASP A 127 0.10 21.06 -0.95
CA ASP A 127 -0.12 21.30 -2.39
C ASP A 127 -1.01 20.22 -3.05
N TYR A 128 -1.23 19.12 -2.36
CA TYR A 128 -2.03 17.98 -2.79
C TYR A 128 -3.53 18.11 -2.47
N ILE A 129 -3.94 19.01 -1.58
CA ILE A 129 -5.36 19.13 -1.20
C ILE A 129 -6.20 19.82 -2.27
N TYR A 130 -7.44 19.35 -2.45
CA TYR A 130 -8.38 19.95 -3.38
C TYR A 130 -8.99 21.26 -2.85
N THR A 131 -9.30 21.30 -1.55
CA THR A 131 -9.82 22.48 -0.86
C THR A 131 -9.19 22.62 0.53
N PRO A 132 -9.07 23.85 1.08
CA PRO A 132 -8.62 24.05 2.45
C PRO A 132 -9.52 23.34 3.48
N THR A 133 -8.98 23.05 4.67
CA THR A 133 -9.65 22.27 5.72
C THR A 133 -10.61 23.12 6.55
N HIS A 134 -11.77 23.46 5.98
CA HIS A 134 -12.79 24.25 6.68
C HIS A 134 -13.85 23.41 7.40
N LEU A 135 -13.98 22.13 7.06
CA LEU A 135 -14.98 21.24 7.62
C LEU A 135 -14.47 20.57 8.89
N SER A 136 -15.11 20.88 10.02
CA SER A 136 -14.96 20.13 11.26
C SER A 136 -15.96 19.00 11.29
N GLU A 137 -15.49 17.77 11.55
CA GLU A 137 -16.33 16.57 11.57
C GLU A 137 -16.65 16.10 13.01
N GLY A 138 -16.24 16.86 14.03
CA GLY A 138 -16.65 16.68 15.40
C GLY A 138 -15.54 16.27 16.39
N MET A 139 -14.32 15.98 15.92
CA MET A 139 -13.16 15.84 16.81
C MET A 139 -12.74 17.20 17.39
N GLU A 140 -12.23 17.14 18.62
CA GLU A 140 -11.64 18.32 19.29
C GLU A 140 -10.14 18.39 19.04
N PHE A 141 -9.61 19.60 18.84
CA PHE A 141 -8.20 19.90 18.62
C PHE A 141 -7.69 20.95 19.61
N PRO A 142 -6.38 20.96 19.96
CA PRO A 142 -5.34 20.06 19.46
C PRO A 142 -5.48 18.64 20.01
N LEU A 143 -5.00 17.64 19.23
CA LEU A 143 -5.05 16.23 19.53
C LEU A 143 -3.65 15.63 19.41
N VAL A 144 -3.22 14.86 20.42
CA VAL A 144 -1.98 14.08 20.36
C VAL A 144 -2.29 12.69 19.80
N VAL A 145 -1.53 12.27 18.79
CA VAL A 145 -1.67 10.94 18.22
C VAL A 145 -1.13 9.90 19.19
N GLU A 146 -1.96 8.91 19.54
CA GLU A 146 -1.63 7.85 20.48
C GLU A 146 -0.55 6.91 19.92
N GLU A 147 0.14 6.19 20.84
CA GLU A 147 1.14 5.18 20.46
C GLU A 147 0.53 4.09 19.55
N GLY A 148 1.20 3.78 18.45
CA GLY A 148 0.75 2.81 17.45
C GLY A 148 -0.43 3.28 16.62
N CYS A 149 -0.78 4.58 16.65
CA CYS A 149 -1.87 5.15 15.87
C CYS A 149 -1.38 6.17 14.84
N LEU A 150 -2.25 6.40 13.86
CA LEU A 150 -2.08 7.39 12.79
C LEU A 150 -3.26 8.35 12.77
N PHE A 151 -3.00 9.59 12.40
CA PHE A 151 -4.05 10.56 12.06
C PHE A 151 -4.13 10.68 10.54
N LEU A 152 -5.26 10.24 9.97
CA LEU A 152 -5.47 10.13 8.54
C LEU A 152 -6.46 11.17 8.03
N MET A 153 -6.17 11.81 6.90
CA MET A 153 -7.14 12.70 6.24
C MET A 153 -7.23 12.41 4.73
N GLY A 154 -8.38 12.73 4.16
CA GLY A 154 -8.53 12.74 2.70
C GLY A 154 -7.99 14.03 2.08
N ASP A 155 -7.50 13.96 0.85
CA ASP A 155 -7.00 15.13 0.12
C ASP A 155 -8.14 16.05 -0.32
N ASN A 156 -9.34 15.48 -0.52
CA ASN A 156 -10.57 16.26 -0.68
C ASN A 156 -11.17 16.62 0.69
N ARG A 157 -10.61 17.61 1.36
CA ARG A 157 -10.94 18.03 2.73
C ARG A 157 -12.41 18.34 2.95
N GLY A 158 -13.10 18.81 1.93
CA GLY A 158 -14.53 19.16 1.97
C GLY A 158 -15.47 17.97 1.75
N ASP A 159 -14.96 16.86 1.21
CA ASP A 159 -15.75 15.65 0.89
C ASP A 159 -15.00 14.38 1.30
N SER A 160 -14.50 14.35 2.52
CA SER A 160 -13.79 13.21 3.08
C SER A 160 -14.30 12.93 4.49
N ARG A 161 -14.68 11.70 4.75
CA ARG A 161 -14.87 11.18 6.09
C ARG A 161 -13.57 10.54 6.54
N ASP A 162 -12.93 11.08 7.59
CA ASP A 162 -11.58 10.70 8.01
C ASP A 162 -11.38 10.91 9.52
N SER A 163 -10.14 10.97 10.00
CA SER A 163 -9.84 11.05 11.43
C SER A 163 -10.41 12.28 12.15
N ARG A 164 -10.93 13.28 11.42
CA ARG A 164 -11.69 14.40 12.00
C ARG A 164 -13.06 13.97 12.52
N ALA A 165 -13.55 12.81 12.10
CA ALA A 165 -14.83 12.27 12.50
C ALA A 165 -14.65 11.27 13.67
N PRO A 166 -15.39 11.41 14.79
CA PRO A 166 -15.25 10.55 15.97
C PRO A 166 -15.42 9.06 15.71
N GLU A 167 -16.20 8.68 14.70
CA GLU A 167 -16.40 7.26 14.33
C GLU A 167 -15.18 6.64 13.67
N ILE A 168 -14.28 7.45 13.08
CA ILE A 168 -12.99 7.02 12.55
C ILE A 168 -11.92 7.28 13.61
N GLY A 169 -11.76 8.55 14.03
CA GLY A 169 -10.76 8.95 15.00
C GLY A 169 -9.35 8.58 14.56
N GLN A 170 -8.49 8.34 15.54
CA GLN A 170 -7.16 7.81 15.29
C GLN A 170 -7.24 6.35 14.83
N VAL A 171 -6.40 5.98 13.87
CA VAL A 171 -6.41 4.66 13.22
C VAL A 171 -5.21 3.87 13.70
N ASP A 172 -5.45 2.71 14.29
CA ASP A 172 -4.38 1.79 14.72
C ASP A 172 -3.61 1.29 13.49
N GLU A 173 -2.28 1.27 13.55
CA GLU A 173 -1.44 0.78 12.45
C GLU A 173 -1.77 -0.66 12.05
N ARG A 174 -2.31 -1.47 12.96
CA ARG A 174 -2.78 -2.84 12.67
C ARG A 174 -4.02 -2.88 11.77
N GLU A 175 -4.75 -1.77 11.66
CA GLU A 175 -5.91 -1.61 10.76
C GLU A 175 -5.49 -1.18 9.34
N ILE A 176 -4.20 -0.86 9.14
CA ILE A 176 -3.64 -0.53 7.83
C ILE A 176 -3.46 -1.83 7.02
N LEU A 177 -4.08 -1.89 5.86
CA LEU A 177 -3.91 -3.00 4.91
C LEU A 177 -2.60 -2.92 4.14
N GLY A 178 -2.14 -1.69 3.87
CA GLY A 178 -0.90 -1.42 3.18
C GLY A 178 -0.75 0.02 2.73
N ARG A 179 0.47 0.36 2.28
CA ARG A 179 0.81 1.65 1.70
C ARG A 179 0.68 1.61 0.19
N ALA A 180 -0.01 2.59 -0.39
CA ALA A 180 -0.12 2.77 -1.83
C ALA A 180 1.19 3.35 -2.37
N VAL A 181 1.82 2.64 -3.31
CA VAL A 181 3.13 3.03 -3.84
C VAL A 181 3.09 3.35 -5.33
N PHE A 182 2.07 2.90 -6.04
CA PHE A 182 2.02 3.07 -7.48
C PHE A 182 0.57 3.10 -8.00
N LEU A 183 0.28 4.02 -8.92
CA LEU A 183 -0.95 4.07 -9.69
C LEU A 183 -0.77 3.23 -10.96
N LEU A 184 -1.43 2.08 -11.00
CA LEU A 184 -1.33 1.13 -12.11
C LEU A 184 -2.18 1.53 -13.32
N MET A 185 -3.41 2.00 -13.07
CA MET A 185 -4.35 2.41 -14.10
C MET A 185 -5.24 3.54 -13.58
N PRO A 186 -5.29 4.68 -14.26
CA PRO A 186 -6.15 5.79 -13.90
C PRO A 186 -7.64 5.47 -14.11
N GLY A 187 -8.45 5.88 -13.13
CA GLY A 187 -9.90 5.94 -13.22
C GLY A 187 -10.39 7.16 -14.01
N THR A 188 -11.69 7.38 -13.97
CA THR A 188 -12.35 8.53 -14.62
C THR A 188 -13.20 9.34 -13.65
N GLY A 189 -13.23 8.95 -12.35
CA GLY A 189 -14.08 9.58 -11.37
C GLY A 189 -15.58 9.36 -11.60
N THR A 190 -16.37 9.95 -10.74
CA THR A 190 -17.83 9.89 -10.80
C THR A 190 -18.46 11.22 -10.40
N GLY A 191 -19.66 11.50 -10.91
CA GLY A 191 -20.42 12.70 -10.56
C GLY A 191 -19.68 14.00 -10.91
N GLU A 192 -19.58 14.92 -9.94
CA GLU A 192 -18.88 16.20 -10.09
C GLU A 192 -17.36 16.07 -10.16
N TYR A 193 -16.80 14.94 -9.75
CA TYR A 193 -15.37 14.64 -9.81
C TYR A 193 -14.98 13.83 -11.05
N THR A 194 -15.80 13.84 -12.08
CA THR A 194 -15.50 13.15 -13.34
C THR A 194 -14.36 13.86 -14.08
N VAL A 195 -13.36 13.08 -14.50
CA VAL A 195 -12.21 13.55 -15.27
C VAL A 195 -11.99 12.66 -16.48
N GLU A 196 -11.29 13.16 -17.49
CA GLU A 196 -10.81 12.32 -18.59
C GLU A 196 -9.71 11.38 -18.07
N ARG A 197 -9.68 10.17 -18.63
CA ARG A 197 -8.64 9.20 -18.28
C ARG A 197 -7.28 9.69 -18.75
N ASP A 198 -6.43 10.05 -17.83
CA ASP A 198 -5.06 10.50 -18.08
C ASP A 198 -4.05 9.39 -17.77
N LEU A 199 -3.55 8.72 -18.80
CA LEU A 199 -2.52 7.69 -18.67
C LEU A 199 -1.17 8.25 -18.20
N GLY A 200 -0.96 9.57 -18.26
CA GLY A 200 0.23 10.22 -17.72
C GLY A 200 0.31 10.17 -16.19
N ARG A 201 -0.80 9.87 -15.51
CA ARG A 201 -0.84 9.67 -14.05
C ARG A 201 -0.27 8.31 -13.59
N ILE A 202 -0.03 7.36 -14.52
CA ILE A 202 0.57 6.06 -14.17
C ILE A 202 1.98 6.31 -13.63
N GLY A 203 2.23 5.92 -12.38
CA GLY A 203 3.52 6.17 -11.74
C GLY A 203 3.52 5.95 -10.24
N GLY A 204 4.67 6.26 -9.62
CA GLY A 204 4.82 6.23 -8.18
C GLY A 204 3.94 7.29 -7.50
N LEU A 205 3.42 6.94 -6.34
CA LEU A 205 2.70 7.84 -5.44
C LEU A 205 3.68 8.25 -4.34
N ASN A 206 4.00 9.54 -4.29
CA ASN A 206 4.84 10.17 -3.26
C ASN A 206 3.99 11.10 -2.43
#